data_040f24505b0532020974466524f5b4f3
#
_entry.id   040f24505b0532020974466524f5b4f3
#
_cell.length_a   1.000
_cell.length_b   1.000
_cell.length_c   1.000
_cell.angle_alpha   90.00
_cell.angle_beta   90.00
_cell.angle_gamma   90.00
#
_symmetry.space_group_name_H-M   'P 1'
#
loop_
_entity.id
_entity.type
_entity.pdbx_description
1 polymer ?
#
loop_
_entity_poly.entity_id
_entity_poly.type
_entity_poly.pdbx_seq_one_letter_code
_entity_poly.pdbx_strand_id
1 'polypeptide(L)'
;MKYYLGIDIGSVSTNVIAMTEDFEVCFNEYIRANGQPLESVKKGMNELRQKLGCKDEDILGIGTTGSGRELAGVLVGADVVKNEITAHATATLHYHPGASTIFEIGGQDSKIIILQDGMVTDFAMNTVCAAG
;
A
#
# COMPACT_ATOMS: atom_id res chain seq x y z
N MET A 1 -12.82 -8.38 16.39
CA MET A 1 -11.39 -8.21 16.04
C MET A 1 -11.22 -6.86 15.36
N LYS A 2 -10.12 -6.20 15.61
CA LYS A 2 -9.82 -4.86 15.08
C LYS A 2 -8.73 -4.92 14.03
N TYR A 3 -8.78 -4.00 13.05
CA TYR A 3 -7.88 -4.05 11.89
C TYR A 3 -7.34 -2.67 11.53
N TYR A 4 -6.13 -2.65 10.99
CA TYR A 4 -5.58 -1.55 10.21
C TYR A 4 -5.65 -1.92 8.74
N LEU A 5 -6.09 -0.98 7.91
CA LEU A 5 -6.21 -1.20 6.47
C LEU A 5 -5.15 -0.42 5.70
N GLY A 6 -4.63 -1.03 4.65
CA GLY A 6 -3.71 -0.38 3.72
C GLY A 6 -4.20 -0.55 2.29
N ILE A 7 -4.13 0.52 1.51
CA ILE A 7 -4.56 0.51 0.12
C ILE A 7 -3.46 1.16 -0.74
N ASP A 8 -2.94 0.39 -1.68
CA ASP A 8 -1.96 0.86 -2.65
C ASP A 8 -2.64 0.95 -4.02
N ILE A 9 -2.84 2.17 -4.50
CA ILE A 9 -3.53 2.42 -5.76
C ILE A 9 -2.50 2.87 -6.79
N GLY A 10 -2.08 1.93 -7.64
CA GLY A 10 -1.23 2.20 -8.77
C GLY A 10 -2.02 2.41 -10.06
N SER A 11 -1.31 2.70 -11.14
CA SER A 11 -1.92 2.87 -12.46
C SER A 11 -2.40 1.55 -13.06
N VAL A 12 -1.80 0.43 -12.68
CA VAL A 12 -2.08 -0.91 -13.22
C VAL A 12 -2.97 -1.71 -12.29
N SER A 13 -2.75 -1.60 -10.99
CA SER A 13 -3.41 -2.46 -10.01
C SER A 13 -3.63 -1.74 -8.69
N THR A 14 -4.55 -2.29 -7.92
CA THR A 14 -4.81 -1.89 -6.54
C THR A 14 -4.57 -3.08 -5.63
N ASN A 15 -3.85 -2.85 -4.54
CA ASN A 15 -3.71 -3.81 -3.46
C ASN A 15 -4.45 -3.32 -2.24
N VAL A 16 -5.24 -4.20 -1.63
CA VAL A 16 -5.94 -3.92 -0.38
C VAL A 16 -5.48 -4.94 0.64
N ILE A 17 -5.00 -4.47 1.78
CA ILE A 17 -4.59 -5.35 2.87
C ILE A 17 -5.30 -4.98 4.17
N ALA A 18 -5.41 -5.97 5.06
CA ALA A 18 -5.76 -5.74 6.45
C ALA A 18 -4.72 -6.38 7.35
N MET A 19 -4.37 -5.67 8.41
CA MET A 19 -3.49 -6.18 9.47
C MET A 19 -4.25 -6.21 10.79
N THR A 20 -3.90 -7.18 11.62
CA THR A 20 -4.36 -7.23 13.00
C THR A 20 -3.69 -6.13 13.83
N GLU A 21 -4.11 -5.99 15.09
CA GLU A 21 -3.48 -5.05 16.04
C GLU A 21 -2.00 -5.37 16.29
N ASP A 22 -1.58 -6.61 16.05
CA ASP A 22 -0.18 -7.05 16.17
C ASP A 22 0.60 -6.88 14.86
N PHE A 23 0.02 -6.18 13.88
CA PHE A 23 0.62 -5.89 12.57
C PHE A 23 0.86 -7.14 11.71
N GLU A 24 0.07 -8.17 11.89
CA GLU A 24 0.10 -9.36 11.04
C GLU A 24 -0.91 -9.22 9.92
N VAL A 25 -0.47 -9.42 8.69
CA VAL A 25 -1.35 -9.36 7.52
C VAL A 25 -2.31 -10.54 7.55
N CYS A 26 -3.60 -10.27 7.59
CA CYS A 26 -4.65 -11.28 7.62
C CYS A 26 -5.56 -11.26 6.39
N PHE A 27 -5.44 -10.26 5.55
CA PHE A 27 -6.14 -10.16 4.27
C PHE A 27 -5.24 -9.46 3.27
N ASN A 28 -5.19 -9.95 2.05
CA ASN A 28 -4.41 -9.37 0.96
C ASN A 28 -5.11 -9.69 -0.36
N GLU A 29 -5.49 -8.66 -1.09
CA GLU A 29 -6.13 -8.81 -2.39
C GLU A 29 -5.45 -7.91 -3.41
N TYR A 30 -5.08 -8.50 -4.54
CA TYR A 30 -4.54 -7.81 -5.71
C TYR A 30 -5.63 -7.71 -6.76
N ILE A 31 -5.94 -6.50 -7.22
CA ILE A 31 -7.02 -6.26 -8.17
C ILE A 31 -6.48 -5.44 -9.34
N ARG A 32 -6.64 -5.92 -10.56
CA ARG A 32 -6.30 -5.13 -11.74
C ARG A 32 -7.27 -3.98 -11.88
N ALA A 33 -6.75 -2.78 -12.11
CA ALA A 33 -7.55 -1.57 -12.20
C ALA A 33 -8.36 -1.50 -13.49
N ASN A 34 -7.84 -2.03 -14.60
CA ASN A 34 -8.51 -2.02 -15.92
C ASN A 34 -9.02 -0.61 -16.29
N GLY A 35 -8.23 0.43 -16.03
CA GLY A 35 -8.60 1.80 -16.28
C GLY A 35 -9.61 2.41 -15.31
N GLN A 36 -9.98 1.69 -14.25
CA GLN A 36 -10.96 2.13 -13.25
C GLN A 36 -10.41 1.95 -11.83
N PRO A 37 -9.43 2.75 -11.43
CA PRO A 37 -8.77 2.55 -10.13
C PRO A 37 -9.70 2.70 -8.93
N LEU A 38 -10.63 3.64 -8.96
CA LEU A 38 -11.56 3.82 -7.82
C LEU A 38 -12.54 2.66 -7.69
N GLU A 39 -12.97 2.09 -8.82
CA GLU A 39 -13.83 0.90 -8.79
C GLU A 39 -13.07 -0.32 -8.22
N SER A 40 -11.78 -0.43 -8.51
CA SER A 40 -10.95 -1.51 -7.94
C SER A 40 -10.80 -1.36 -6.43
N VAL A 41 -10.72 -0.14 -5.92
CA VAL A 41 -10.71 0.12 -4.46
C VAL A 41 -12.04 -0.33 -3.83
N LYS A 42 -13.14 0.05 -4.43
CA LYS A 42 -14.48 -0.36 -3.94
C LYS A 42 -14.63 -1.87 -3.90
N LYS A 43 -14.20 -2.54 -4.97
CA LYS A 43 -14.23 -4.00 -5.06
C LYS A 43 -13.38 -4.64 -3.95
N GLY A 44 -12.16 -4.16 -3.74
CA GLY A 44 -11.27 -4.67 -2.70
C GLY A 44 -11.84 -4.48 -1.30
N MET A 45 -12.41 -3.32 -1.04
CA MET A 45 -13.04 -3.03 0.26
C MET A 45 -14.25 -3.93 0.51
N ASN A 46 -15.07 -4.18 -0.51
CA ASN A 46 -16.21 -5.09 -0.38
C ASN A 46 -15.76 -6.53 -0.09
N GLU A 47 -14.74 -7.01 -0.80
CA GLU A 47 -14.18 -8.35 -0.57
C GLU A 47 -13.61 -8.49 0.84
N LEU A 48 -12.92 -7.46 1.31
CA LEU A 48 -12.38 -7.42 2.66
C LEU A 48 -13.49 -7.54 3.71
N ARG A 49 -14.54 -6.75 3.56
CA ARG A 49 -15.67 -6.77 4.47
C ARG A 49 -16.38 -8.13 4.48
N GLN A 50 -16.55 -8.74 3.33
CA GLN A 50 -17.17 -10.06 3.23
C GLN A 50 -16.31 -11.16 3.87
N LYS A 51 -15.01 -11.17 3.58
CA LYS A 51 -14.11 -12.21 4.09
C LYS A 51 -13.85 -12.10 5.59
N LEU A 52 -13.70 -10.90 6.11
CA LEU A 52 -13.37 -10.68 7.52
C LEU A 52 -14.60 -10.45 8.41
N GLY A 53 -15.77 -10.24 7.81
CA GLY A 53 -16.94 -9.81 8.58
C GLY A 53 -16.69 -8.46 9.26
N CYS A 54 -15.82 -7.63 8.69
CA CYS A 54 -15.36 -6.38 9.28
C CYS A 54 -16.40 -5.29 9.10
N LYS A 55 -16.72 -4.61 10.21
CA LYS A 55 -17.59 -3.43 10.23
C LYS A 55 -16.73 -2.18 10.33
N ASP A 56 -17.33 -1.02 10.08
CA ASP A 56 -16.59 0.25 10.17
C ASP A 56 -16.00 0.47 11.57
N GLU A 57 -16.69 0.08 12.61
CA GLU A 57 -16.23 0.17 14.00
C GLU A 57 -15.02 -0.74 14.31
N ASP A 58 -14.78 -1.74 13.48
CA ASP A 58 -13.64 -2.65 13.64
C ASP A 58 -12.35 -2.10 13.00
N ILE A 59 -12.44 -1.00 12.27
CA ILE A 59 -11.30 -0.40 11.57
C ILE A 59 -10.66 0.64 12.48
N LEU A 60 -9.40 0.39 12.87
CA LEU A 60 -8.62 1.27 13.73
C LEU A 60 -7.97 2.41 12.96
N GLY A 61 -7.63 2.18 11.71
CA GLY A 61 -7.00 3.19 10.86
C GLY A 61 -6.88 2.70 9.43
N ILE A 62 -6.83 3.66 8.49
CA ILE A 62 -6.69 3.39 7.07
C ILE A 62 -5.56 4.26 6.52
N GLY A 63 -4.64 3.63 5.79
CA GLY A 63 -3.58 4.33 5.07
C GLY A 63 -3.69 4.07 3.57
N THR A 64 -3.36 5.08 2.77
CA THR A 64 -3.28 4.94 1.33
C THR A 64 -1.90 5.33 0.81
N THR A 65 -1.49 4.69 -0.28
CA THR A 65 -0.27 4.99 -1.02
C THR A 65 -0.50 4.72 -2.51
N GLY A 66 0.53 4.95 -3.32
CA GLY A 66 0.44 4.78 -4.77
C GLY A 66 0.11 6.09 -5.48
N SER A 67 0.08 6.04 -6.81
CA SER A 67 -0.19 7.21 -7.64
C SER A 67 -1.58 7.79 -7.42
N GLY A 68 -2.55 6.94 -7.06
CA GLY A 68 -3.93 7.36 -6.78
C GLY A 68 -4.25 7.57 -5.31
N ARG A 69 -3.23 7.68 -4.44
CA ARG A 69 -3.41 7.73 -3.00
C ARG A 69 -4.30 8.86 -2.50
N GLU A 70 -4.22 10.04 -3.11
CA GLU A 70 -5.00 11.20 -2.66
C GLU A 70 -6.50 10.99 -2.90
N LEU A 71 -6.88 10.61 -4.12
CA LEU A 71 -8.28 10.35 -4.45
C LEU A 71 -8.85 9.18 -3.66
N ALA A 72 -8.09 8.10 -3.56
CA ALA A 72 -8.50 6.94 -2.77
C ALA A 72 -8.61 7.28 -1.29
N GLY A 73 -7.70 8.11 -0.79
CA GLY A 73 -7.75 8.59 0.60
C GLY A 73 -9.05 9.32 0.91
N VAL A 74 -9.53 10.14 -0.01
CA VAL A 74 -10.84 10.81 0.14
C VAL A 74 -11.97 9.78 0.10
N LEU A 75 -11.90 8.83 -0.84
CA LEU A 75 -12.95 7.81 -1.02
C LEU A 75 -13.15 6.95 0.23
N VAL A 76 -12.07 6.53 0.86
CA VAL A 76 -12.12 5.60 2.02
C VAL A 76 -12.03 6.31 3.37
N GLY A 77 -11.84 7.61 3.39
CA GLY A 77 -11.63 8.35 4.63
C GLY A 77 -10.32 7.99 5.32
N ALA A 78 -9.21 8.00 4.57
CA ALA A 78 -7.92 7.60 5.09
C ALA A 78 -7.42 8.52 6.21
N ASP A 79 -6.82 7.91 7.23
CA ASP A 79 -6.17 8.62 8.33
C ASP A 79 -4.78 9.09 7.95
N VAL A 80 -4.08 8.35 7.09
CA VAL A 80 -2.77 8.72 6.57
C VAL A 80 -2.70 8.47 5.07
N VAL A 81 -2.00 9.37 4.38
CA VAL A 81 -1.70 9.27 2.95
C VAL A 81 -0.20 9.45 2.80
N LYS A 82 0.50 8.42 2.32
CA LYS A 82 1.96 8.41 2.22
C LYS A 82 2.41 8.03 0.83
N ASN A 83 3.52 8.62 0.39
CA ASN A 83 4.10 8.23 -0.90
C ASN A 83 4.69 6.82 -0.84
N GLU A 84 4.98 6.26 -2.02
CA GLU A 84 5.46 4.88 -2.14
C GLU A 84 6.82 4.67 -1.47
N ILE A 85 7.71 5.67 -1.52
CA ILE A 85 9.04 5.58 -0.91
C ILE A 85 8.91 5.36 0.60
N THR A 86 8.09 6.16 1.25
CA THR A 86 7.82 6.03 2.69
C THR A 86 7.16 4.70 3.02
N ALA A 87 6.17 4.29 2.22
CA ALA A 87 5.45 3.04 2.45
C ALA A 87 6.38 1.82 2.30
N HIS A 88 7.20 1.77 1.25
CA HIS A 88 8.16 0.67 1.04
C HIS A 88 9.20 0.62 2.16
N ALA A 89 9.73 1.77 2.56
CA ALA A 89 10.73 1.84 3.63
C ALA A 89 10.15 1.34 4.95
N THR A 90 8.96 1.78 5.31
CA THR A 90 8.31 1.38 6.56
C THR A 90 8.05 -0.12 6.60
N ALA A 91 7.49 -0.68 5.53
CA ALA A 91 7.18 -2.11 5.45
C ALA A 91 8.46 -2.95 5.45
N THR A 92 9.47 -2.54 4.70
CA THR A 92 10.73 -3.28 4.64
C THR A 92 11.42 -3.32 6.01
N LEU A 93 11.46 -2.20 6.71
CA LEU A 93 12.09 -2.15 8.04
C LEU A 93 11.31 -2.92 9.10
N HIS A 94 10.01 -3.08 8.91
CA HIS A 94 9.21 -3.93 9.79
C HIS A 94 9.63 -5.40 9.69
N TYR A 95 9.83 -5.90 8.46
CA TYR A 95 10.23 -7.30 8.24
C TYR A 95 11.74 -7.51 8.30
N HIS A 96 12.51 -6.50 7.92
CA HIS A 96 13.98 -6.55 7.83
C HIS A 96 14.59 -5.30 8.43
N PRO A 97 14.69 -5.20 9.78
CA PRO A 97 15.15 -3.97 10.44
C PRO A 97 16.57 -3.52 10.06
N GLY A 98 17.40 -4.45 9.60
CA GLY A 98 18.76 -4.16 9.15
C GLY A 98 18.91 -3.78 7.68
N ALA A 99 17.79 -3.64 6.94
CA ALA A 99 17.86 -3.32 5.51
C ALA A 99 18.51 -1.96 5.27
N SER A 100 19.41 -1.89 4.28
CA SER A 100 20.10 -0.66 3.89
C SER A 100 19.75 -0.21 2.48
N THR A 101 19.27 -1.11 1.64
CA THR A 101 18.93 -0.82 0.25
C THR A 101 17.70 -1.61 -0.15
N ILE A 102 16.77 -0.94 -0.84
CA ILE A 102 15.57 -1.54 -1.39
C ILE A 102 15.58 -1.32 -2.89
N PHE A 103 15.45 -2.41 -3.66
CA PHE A 103 15.13 -2.35 -5.08
C PHE A 103 13.66 -2.75 -5.23
N GLU A 104 12.85 -1.86 -5.77
CA GLU A 104 11.44 -2.14 -6.03
C GLU A 104 11.21 -2.04 -7.54
N ILE A 105 10.65 -3.09 -8.12
CA ILE A 105 10.37 -3.16 -9.56
C ILE A 105 8.88 -3.40 -9.70
N GLY A 106 8.17 -2.40 -10.19
CA GLY A 106 6.72 -2.45 -10.39
C GLY A 106 6.33 -2.61 -11.85
N GLY A 107 5.04 -2.50 -12.11
CA GLY A 107 4.48 -2.64 -13.46
C GLY A 107 4.84 -1.48 -14.38
N GLN A 108 5.08 -0.29 -13.86
CA GLN A 108 5.34 0.92 -14.65
C GLN A 108 6.62 1.66 -14.25
N ASP A 109 7.13 1.44 -13.06
CA ASP A 109 8.33 2.11 -12.59
C ASP A 109 9.22 1.16 -11.79
N SER A 110 10.42 1.63 -11.50
CA SER A 110 11.32 0.97 -10.59
C SER A 110 11.95 2.01 -9.68
N LYS A 111 12.31 1.59 -8.48
CA LYS A 111 12.85 2.47 -7.45
C LYS A 111 14.05 1.82 -6.79
N ILE A 112 15.01 2.66 -6.41
CA ILE A 112 16.06 2.28 -5.47
C ILE A 112 15.95 3.21 -4.27
N ILE A 113 15.93 2.66 -3.08
CA ILE A 113 15.80 3.41 -1.83
C ILE A 113 16.99 3.05 -0.95
N ILE A 114 17.70 4.06 -0.49
CA ILE A 114 18.85 3.91 0.40
C ILE A 114 18.40 4.27 1.81
N LEU A 115 18.66 3.35 2.74
CA LEU A 115 18.32 3.50 4.15
C LEU A 115 19.59 3.55 4.99
N GLN A 116 19.59 4.44 5.98
CA GLN A 116 20.65 4.53 6.97
C GLN A 116 20.01 4.80 8.34
N ASP A 117 20.34 3.96 9.31
CA ASP A 117 19.82 4.06 10.69
C ASP A 117 18.27 4.11 10.72
N GLY A 118 17.63 3.31 9.86
CA GLY A 118 16.18 3.23 9.79
C GLY A 118 15.50 4.41 9.08
N MET A 119 16.27 5.25 8.39
CA MET A 119 15.74 6.42 7.68
C MET A 119 16.11 6.40 6.21
N VAL A 120 15.22 6.91 5.37
CA VAL A 120 15.51 7.11 3.95
C VAL A 120 16.50 8.27 3.81
N THR A 121 17.69 8.00 3.28
CA THR A 121 18.72 9.03 3.05
C THR A 121 18.82 9.44 1.60
N ASP A 122 18.39 8.59 0.68
CA ASP A 122 18.38 8.89 -0.75
C ASP A 122 17.45 7.93 -1.48
N PHE A 123 16.96 8.34 -2.64
CA PHE A 123 16.21 7.47 -3.52
C PHE A 123 16.32 7.93 -4.97
N ALA A 124 16.11 7.01 -5.89
CA ALA A 124 15.97 7.30 -7.31
C ALA A 124 14.80 6.49 -7.86
N MET A 125 14.11 7.08 -8.83
CA MET A 125 12.95 6.46 -9.45
C MET A 125 13.11 6.53 -10.97
N ASN A 126 12.88 5.41 -11.63
CA ASN A 126 12.80 5.34 -13.08
C ASN A 126 11.33 5.16 -13.47
N THR A 127 10.76 6.14 -14.16
CA THR A 127 9.37 6.13 -14.58
C THR A 127 9.15 5.53 -15.96
N VAL A 128 10.23 5.14 -16.64
CA VAL A 128 10.13 4.35 -17.87
C VAL A 128 9.69 2.93 -17.49
N CYS A 129 8.84 2.32 -18.32
CA CYS A 129 8.30 1.00 -18.05
C CYS A 129 9.40 -0.01 -17.73
N ALA A 130 9.32 -0.66 -16.57
CA ALA A 130 10.31 -1.62 -16.12
C ALA A 130 10.35 -2.90 -16.98
N ALA A 131 9.28 -3.18 -17.70
CA ALA A 131 9.17 -4.33 -18.60
C ALA A 131 9.78 -4.08 -19.97
N GLY A 132 10.11 -2.86 -20.28
CA GLY A 132 10.74 -2.47 -21.55
C GLY A 132 12.23 -2.28 -21.42
#